data_ae974a3ce4fb6f053a2429a9ef09544e
#
_entry.id   ae974a3ce4fb6f053a2429a9ef09544e
#
_cell.length_a   1.000
_cell.length_b   1.000
_cell.length_c   1.000
_cell.angle_alpha   90.00
_cell.angle_beta   90.00
_cell.angle_gamma   90.00
#
_symmetry.space_group_name_H-M   'P 1'
#
loop_
_entity.id
_entity.type
_entity.pdbx_description
1 polymer ?
#
loop_
_entity_poly.entity_id
_entity_poly.type
_entity_poly.pdbx_seq_one_letter_code
_entity_poly.pdbx_strand_id
1 'polypeptide(L)'
;IPASLREKEPFNIKVLVHAQEAGPGVLRLTENGQVIAEEKVELSPGKNAFQVSRSIEKAGVYTYEATVEAENDRRPSNNRAQNFAFVKGLPRVLLVETETREGRFLAAALAAEGIQTDMRLPEEMPGTLRELQMYDSVILSNVPAADFSKSQMRMLETAAGDLGVGLLMIGGLESFGAGGYQDTPVEKALPVTMDVKQRRIIPSGALVLITHSCEIPQGNYWAQEISLAALDTLSSQDFIGMLRFSSSLGGEGWLFPLNRAGNKREQRQAIQNLTFSDLGDMPSFDTTLRLACDALKKTSTNIKHIVILSDGDPAQPSQSLIDEIVENQITISTVCINPHAQRDVDVMRRLARLGGGNFYHVTNNSNLPKIFTKEAMTVRRNMILEEPFTPVITQHSEVIKGFESGFPPLQGYIVTGPKTGAEMVLTTHKQDPLLAHWRYGLGKTAAFTSDAKARWAREWLSWDQYAKFWSQLVRWTLRAAQEDTFQMQATL
;
A
#
# COMPACT_ATOMS: atom_id res chain seq x y z
N ILE A 1 -2.72 33.30 16.73
CA ILE A 1 -3.50 32.05 16.64
C ILE A 1 -3.07 31.34 15.38
N PRO A 2 -2.83 30.01 15.39
CA PRO A 2 -2.60 29.25 14.18
C PRO A 2 -3.79 29.34 13.21
N ALA A 3 -3.52 29.47 11.92
CA ALA A 3 -4.56 29.67 10.89
C ALA A 3 -5.47 28.44 10.71
N SER A 4 -4.97 27.23 10.99
CA SER A 4 -5.71 25.99 10.93
C SER A 4 -5.41 25.13 12.16
N LEU A 5 -6.46 24.64 12.79
CA LEU A 5 -6.45 23.82 14.00
C LEU A 5 -7.27 22.55 13.77
N ARG A 6 -7.06 21.54 14.61
CA ARG A 6 -7.92 20.34 14.67
C ARG A 6 -8.61 20.25 16.02
N GLU A 7 -9.74 19.56 16.05
CA GLU A 7 -10.44 19.23 17.31
C GLU A 7 -9.47 18.58 18.30
N LYS A 8 -9.59 18.99 19.57
CA LYS A 8 -8.83 18.47 20.71
C LYS A 8 -7.32 18.71 20.66
N GLU A 9 -6.83 19.42 19.65
CA GLU A 9 -5.42 19.79 19.53
C GLU A 9 -5.15 21.02 20.42
N PRO A 10 -4.19 20.97 21.36
CA PRO A 10 -3.84 22.14 22.17
C PRO A 10 -3.06 23.15 21.32
N PHE A 11 -3.42 24.41 21.45
CA PHE A 11 -2.74 25.53 20.78
C PHE A 11 -2.61 26.73 21.70
N ASN A 12 -1.74 27.65 21.33
CA ASN A 12 -1.51 28.87 22.10
C ASN A 12 -2.02 30.09 21.37
N ILE A 13 -2.84 30.86 22.04
CA ILE A 13 -3.25 32.20 21.62
C ILE A 13 -2.21 33.17 22.16
N LYS A 14 -1.49 33.85 21.26
CA LYS A 14 -0.51 34.86 21.62
C LYS A 14 -1.10 36.23 21.36
N VAL A 15 -1.25 37.01 22.44
CA VAL A 15 -1.70 38.42 22.39
C VAL A 15 -0.48 39.32 22.54
N LEU A 16 -0.29 40.24 21.59
CA LEU A 16 0.77 41.25 21.64
C LEU A 16 0.15 42.59 21.89
N VAL A 17 0.55 43.24 22.99
CA VAL A 17 0.13 44.59 23.40
C VAL A 17 1.32 45.53 23.31
N HIS A 18 1.14 46.66 22.65
CA HIS A 18 2.15 47.71 22.62
C HIS A 18 1.72 48.86 23.54
N ALA A 19 2.38 49.03 24.66
CA ALA A 19 2.10 50.09 25.59
C ALA A 19 3.11 51.25 25.46
N GLN A 20 2.65 52.48 25.54
CA GLN A 20 3.54 53.68 25.52
C GLN A 20 4.10 53.97 26.90
N GLU A 21 3.32 53.74 27.95
CA GLU A 21 3.69 53.98 29.33
C GLU A 21 3.52 52.72 30.18
N ALA A 22 4.23 52.60 31.28
CA ALA A 22 4.06 51.50 32.21
C ALA A 22 2.80 51.71 33.08
N GLY A 23 2.10 50.63 33.40
CA GLY A 23 0.95 50.70 34.31
C GLY A 23 0.14 49.41 34.36
N PRO A 24 -0.80 49.36 35.34
CA PRO A 24 -1.72 48.23 35.43
C PRO A 24 -2.73 48.24 34.32
N GLY A 25 -3.14 47.05 33.87
CA GLY A 25 -4.18 46.84 32.89
C GLY A 25 -4.95 45.56 33.15
N VAL A 26 -6.06 45.40 32.44
CA VAL A 26 -6.83 44.16 32.41
C VAL A 26 -6.88 43.66 30.97
N LEU A 27 -6.32 42.48 30.76
CA LEU A 27 -6.39 41.75 29.48
C LEU A 27 -7.60 40.82 29.54
N ARG A 28 -8.52 40.98 28.60
CA ARG A 28 -9.68 40.10 28.45
C ARG A 28 -9.61 39.43 27.08
N LEU A 29 -9.77 38.10 27.05
CA LEU A 29 -9.86 37.31 25.83
C LEU A 29 -11.23 36.64 25.76
N THR A 30 -11.90 36.80 24.61
CA THR A 30 -13.19 36.14 24.36
C THR A 30 -13.09 35.17 23.21
N GLU A 31 -13.92 34.11 23.25
CA GLU A 31 -14.14 33.14 22.19
C GLU A 31 -15.62 33.14 21.82
N ASN A 32 -15.97 33.46 20.59
CA ASN A 32 -17.35 33.60 20.12
C ASN A 32 -18.20 34.54 21.04
N GLY A 33 -17.57 35.58 21.55
CA GLY A 33 -18.20 36.54 22.46
C GLY A 33 -18.27 36.11 23.94
N GLN A 34 -17.84 34.94 24.31
CA GLN A 34 -17.72 34.46 25.69
C GLN A 34 -16.33 34.69 26.24
N VAL A 35 -16.21 35.21 27.44
CA VAL A 35 -14.93 35.45 28.11
C VAL A 35 -14.29 34.09 28.45
N ILE A 36 -13.08 33.84 27.95
CA ILE A 36 -12.31 32.62 28.22
C ILE A 36 -11.08 32.87 29.11
N ALA A 37 -10.61 34.11 29.17
CA ALA A 37 -9.56 34.52 30.08
C ALA A 37 -9.74 36.00 30.42
N GLU A 38 -9.50 36.36 31.68
CA GLU A 38 -9.43 37.75 32.16
C GLU A 38 -8.35 37.82 33.22
N GLU A 39 -7.31 38.60 32.94
CA GLU A 39 -6.11 38.68 33.77
C GLU A 39 -5.71 40.13 34.02
N LYS A 40 -5.35 40.43 35.27
CA LYS A 40 -4.69 41.70 35.61
C LYS A 40 -3.24 41.61 35.20
N VAL A 41 -2.80 42.56 34.39
CA VAL A 41 -1.48 42.55 33.77
C VAL A 41 -0.72 43.83 34.10
N GLU A 42 0.57 43.77 34.29
CA GLU A 42 1.42 44.94 34.36
C GLU A 42 2.08 45.17 32.99
N LEU A 43 1.74 46.31 32.39
CA LEU A 43 2.26 46.71 31.09
C LEU A 43 3.58 47.46 31.27
N SER A 44 4.58 47.08 30.49
CA SER A 44 5.84 47.81 30.35
C SER A 44 5.86 48.60 29.02
N PRO A 45 6.60 49.72 28.94
CA PRO A 45 6.73 50.47 27.70
C PRO A 45 7.27 49.56 26.58
N GLY A 46 6.67 49.58 25.41
CA GLY A 46 7.01 48.71 24.29
C GLY A 46 6.11 47.50 24.14
N LYS A 47 6.67 46.35 23.66
CA LYS A 47 5.93 45.13 23.38
C LYS A 47 5.76 44.26 24.62
N ASN A 48 4.54 43.95 24.97
CA ASN A 48 4.13 42.99 25.98
C ASN A 48 3.50 41.77 25.29
N ALA A 49 3.85 40.55 25.72
CA ALA A 49 3.36 39.30 25.11
C ALA A 49 2.68 38.44 26.18
N PHE A 50 1.45 38.09 25.93
CA PHE A 50 0.64 37.22 26.79
C PHE A 50 0.26 35.97 26.02
N GLN A 51 0.15 34.83 26.70
CA GLN A 51 -0.12 33.57 26.08
C GLN A 51 -1.20 32.81 26.86
N VAL A 52 -2.23 32.37 26.14
CA VAL A 52 -3.31 31.56 26.70
C VAL A 52 -3.35 30.24 25.94
N SER A 53 -3.22 29.11 26.66
CA SER A 53 -3.34 27.77 26.07
C SER A 53 -4.81 27.40 25.97
N ARG A 54 -5.19 26.80 24.82
CA ARG A 54 -6.57 26.45 24.52
C ARG A 54 -6.64 25.11 23.77
N SER A 55 -7.77 24.41 23.90
CA SER A 55 -8.15 23.26 23.10
C SER A 55 -9.63 23.40 22.74
N ILE A 56 -10.00 23.05 21.51
CA ILE A 56 -11.37 23.19 21.01
C ILE A 56 -11.97 21.80 20.76
N GLU A 57 -13.14 21.53 21.32
CA GLU A 57 -13.78 20.22 21.30
C GLU A 57 -14.53 19.88 19.99
N LYS A 58 -14.91 20.90 19.20
CA LYS A 58 -15.74 20.72 18.00
C LYS A 58 -15.21 21.49 16.81
N ALA A 59 -15.32 20.89 15.62
CA ALA A 59 -15.02 21.58 14.37
C ALA A 59 -15.92 22.79 14.15
N GLY A 60 -15.37 23.85 13.55
CA GLY A 60 -16.11 25.07 13.30
C GLY A 60 -15.20 26.28 13.10
N VAL A 61 -15.84 27.45 12.96
CA VAL A 61 -15.15 28.74 12.94
C VAL A 61 -15.29 29.38 14.30
N TYR A 62 -14.18 29.75 14.91
CA TYR A 62 -14.13 30.39 16.23
C TYR A 62 -13.54 31.78 16.09
N THR A 63 -14.25 32.76 16.60
CA THR A 63 -13.81 34.15 16.62
C THR A 63 -13.23 34.48 17.98
N TYR A 64 -12.02 35.01 17.98
CA TYR A 64 -11.33 35.46 19.17
C TYR A 64 -11.22 36.97 19.15
N GLU A 65 -11.41 37.57 20.32
CA GLU A 65 -11.23 38.99 20.51
C GLU A 65 -10.45 39.22 21.79
N ALA A 66 -9.36 39.95 21.69
CA ALA A 66 -8.59 40.43 22.82
C ALA A 66 -8.83 41.90 23.03
N THR A 67 -9.11 42.28 24.25
CA THR A 67 -9.24 43.68 24.68
C THR A 67 -8.32 43.94 25.87
N VAL A 68 -7.72 45.14 25.92
CA VAL A 68 -6.89 45.59 27.03
C VAL A 68 -7.48 46.89 27.55
N GLU A 69 -7.77 46.95 28.84
CA GLU A 69 -8.20 48.16 29.53
C GLU A 69 -7.07 48.63 30.45
N ALA A 70 -6.61 49.88 30.31
CA ALA A 70 -5.58 50.48 31.15
C ALA A 70 -6.08 51.86 31.64
N GLU A 71 -5.78 52.19 32.90
CA GLU A 71 -6.34 53.42 33.56
C GLU A 71 -5.93 54.73 32.87
N ASN A 72 -4.73 54.78 32.26
CA ASN A 72 -4.18 56.00 31.66
C ASN A 72 -4.22 55.98 30.10
N ASP A 73 -5.07 55.16 29.53
CA ASP A 73 -5.13 55.05 28.09
C ASP A 73 -5.82 56.22 27.40
N ARG A 74 -5.12 56.87 26.48
CA ARG A 74 -5.59 58.05 25.74
C ARG A 74 -6.35 57.68 24.46
N ARG A 75 -6.33 56.40 24.03
CA ARG A 75 -6.97 55.93 22.80
C ARG A 75 -7.62 54.55 22.96
N PRO A 76 -8.72 54.42 23.71
CA PRO A 76 -9.34 53.11 23.95
C PRO A 76 -9.81 52.39 22.69
N SER A 77 -9.96 53.09 21.57
CA SER A 77 -10.44 52.52 20.31
C SER A 77 -9.43 51.54 19.63
N ASN A 78 -8.11 51.59 20.00
CA ASN A 78 -7.10 50.71 19.46
C ASN A 78 -6.75 49.53 20.40
N ASN A 79 -7.47 49.36 21.48
CA ASN A 79 -7.25 48.33 22.51
C ASN A 79 -7.95 47.03 22.21
N ARG A 80 -8.44 46.86 21.00
CA ARG A 80 -9.19 45.67 20.60
C ARG A 80 -8.55 45.06 19.35
N ALA A 81 -8.32 43.75 19.41
CA ALA A 81 -7.89 42.98 18.27
C ALA A 81 -8.78 41.74 18.10
N GLN A 82 -9.15 41.47 16.85
CA GLN A 82 -9.93 40.27 16.52
C GLN A 82 -9.14 39.36 15.57
N ASN A 83 -9.33 38.06 15.75
CA ASN A 83 -8.83 37.02 14.85
C ASN A 83 -9.82 35.86 14.85
N PHE A 84 -9.70 34.96 13.87
CA PHE A 84 -10.49 33.75 13.82
C PHE A 84 -9.63 32.54 13.63
N ALA A 85 -10.09 31.38 14.11
CA ALA A 85 -9.50 30.09 13.90
C ALA A 85 -10.48 29.18 13.19
N PHE A 86 -9.99 28.49 12.17
CA PHE A 86 -10.75 27.44 11.50
C PHE A 86 -10.34 26.08 12.09
N VAL A 87 -11.26 25.45 12.81
CA VAL A 87 -11.03 24.16 13.47
C VAL A 87 -11.61 23.04 12.62
N LYS A 88 -10.76 22.20 12.09
CA LYS A 88 -11.13 20.99 11.34
C LYS A 88 -11.51 19.87 12.32
N GLY A 89 -12.39 18.96 11.88
CA GLY A 89 -12.70 17.73 12.60
C GLY A 89 -11.49 16.83 12.79
N LEU A 90 -11.69 15.73 13.51
CA LEU A 90 -10.67 14.70 13.68
C LEU A 90 -10.19 14.21 12.31
N PRO A 91 -8.89 13.86 12.18
CA PRO A 91 -8.35 13.29 10.94
C PRO A 91 -9.15 12.07 10.52
N ARG A 92 -9.53 12.01 9.26
CA ARG A 92 -10.23 10.85 8.69
C ARG A 92 -9.33 10.11 7.71
N VAL A 93 -9.12 8.83 7.98
CA VAL A 93 -8.19 7.97 7.22
C VAL A 93 -8.95 6.80 6.63
N LEU A 94 -8.72 6.52 5.35
CA LEU A 94 -9.20 5.31 4.68
C LEU A 94 -8.14 4.22 4.87
N LEU A 95 -8.51 3.12 5.51
CA LEU A 95 -7.68 1.92 5.63
C LEU A 95 -8.23 0.85 4.67
N VAL A 96 -7.49 0.57 3.61
CA VAL A 96 -7.83 -0.51 2.68
C VAL A 96 -7.07 -1.76 3.09
N GLU A 97 -7.82 -2.85 3.33
CA GLU A 97 -7.32 -4.10 3.88
C GLU A 97 -8.08 -5.29 3.29
N THR A 98 -7.40 -6.36 2.90
CA THR A 98 -8.04 -7.58 2.38
C THR A 98 -8.73 -8.40 3.47
N GLU A 99 -8.21 -8.36 4.70
CA GLU A 99 -8.73 -9.08 5.85
C GLU A 99 -9.10 -8.13 7.00
N THR A 100 -10.36 -7.73 7.05
CA THR A 100 -10.87 -6.77 8.05
C THR A 100 -10.58 -7.16 9.50
N ARG A 101 -10.48 -8.47 9.78
CA ARG A 101 -10.16 -8.98 11.12
C ARG A 101 -8.76 -8.55 11.57
N GLU A 102 -7.78 -8.55 10.68
CA GLU A 102 -6.39 -8.20 10.99
C GLU A 102 -6.18 -6.68 11.02
N GLY A 103 -6.87 -5.91 10.18
CA GLY A 103 -6.81 -4.45 10.16
C GLY A 103 -7.32 -3.78 11.44
N ARG A 104 -8.09 -4.50 12.27
CA ARG A 104 -8.67 -3.96 13.53
C ARG A 104 -7.61 -3.51 14.53
N PHE A 105 -6.45 -4.15 14.60
CA PHE A 105 -5.39 -3.75 15.52
C PHE A 105 -4.88 -2.35 15.20
N LEU A 106 -4.58 -2.09 13.92
CA LEU A 106 -4.16 -0.77 13.47
C LEU A 106 -5.28 0.26 13.63
N ALA A 107 -6.50 -0.06 13.21
CA ALA A 107 -7.65 0.83 13.34
C ALA A 107 -7.91 1.21 14.81
N ALA A 108 -7.85 0.26 15.74
CA ALA A 108 -8.02 0.52 17.18
C ALA A 108 -6.90 1.40 17.74
N ALA A 109 -5.65 1.15 17.33
CA ALA A 109 -4.50 1.97 17.73
C ALA A 109 -4.65 3.42 17.25
N LEU A 110 -5.08 3.64 16.00
CA LEU A 110 -5.32 4.97 15.44
C LEU A 110 -6.52 5.67 16.13
N ALA A 111 -7.58 4.93 16.42
CA ALA A 111 -8.75 5.48 17.12
C ALA A 111 -8.42 5.92 18.55
N ALA A 112 -7.57 5.17 19.27
CA ALA A 112 -7.08 5.53 20.61
C ALA A 112 -6.34 6.88 20.61
N GLU A 113 -5.71 7.23 19.48
CA GLU A 113 -4.97 8.47 19.27
C GLU A 113 -5.82 9.57 18.56
N GLY A 114 -7.15 9.40 18.48
CA GLY A 114 -8.06 10.39 17.91
C GLY A 114 -8.04 10.50 16.39
N ILE A 115 -7.65 9.44 15.69
CA ILE A 115 -7.72 9.36 14.21
C ILE A 115 -8.90 8.49 13.83
N GLN A 116 -9.87 9.05 13.11
CA GLN A 116 -11.03 8.31 12.60
C GLN A 116 -10.60 7.42 11.43
N THR A 117 -10.81 6.13 11.54
CA THR A 117 -10.43 5.15 10.51
C THR A 117 -11.68 4.54 9.90
N ASP A 118 -11.83 4.72 8.58
CA ASP A 118 -12.83 4.05 7.75
C ASP A 118 -12.14 2.84 7.08
N MET A 119 -12.46 1.63 7.55
CA MET A 119 -11.83 0.41 7.05
C MET A 119 -12.70 -0.21 5.96
N ARG A 120 -12.11 -0.48 4.80
CA ARG A 120 -12.79 -1.03 3.63
C ARG A 120 -12.00 -2.15 2.97
N LEU A 121 -12.73 -3.04 2.31
CA LEU A 121 -12.16 -3.99 1.37
C LEU A 121 -11.73 -3.26 0.07
N PRO A 122 -10.79 -3.82 -0.72
CA PRO A 122 -10.38 -3.22 -1.98
C PRO A 122 -11.52 -2.95 -2.97
N GLU A 123 -12.53 -3.82 -3.00
CA GLU A 123 -13.73 -3.67 -3.85
C GLU A 123 -14.60 -2.49 -3.43
N GLU A 124 -14.52 -2.09 -2.16
CA GLU A 124 -15.29 -0.99 -1.57
C GLU A 124 -14.52 0.34 -1.62
N MET A 125 -13.35 0.34 -2.25
CA MET A 125 -12.56 1.55 -2.38
C MET A 125 -13.34 2.63 -3.15
N PRO A 126 -13.27 3.92 -2.73
CA PRO A 126 -13.89 5.02 -3.41
C PRO A 126 -13.64 5.03 -4.93
N GLY A 127 -14.71 5.23 -5.70
CA GLY A 127 -14.66 5.20 -7.15
C GLY A 127 -14.29 6.54 -7.79
N THR A 128 -14.27 7.63 -7.02
CA THR A 128 -14.03 8.98 -7.51
C THR A 128 -13.03 9.75 -6.66
N LEU A 129 -12.32 10.70 -7.30
CA LEU A 129 -11.42 11.62 -6.58
C LEU A 129 -12.15 12.45 -5.51
N ARG A 130 -13.40 12.82 -5.77
CA ARG A 130 -14.23 13.56 -4.82
C ARG A 130 -14.44 12.79 -3.52
N GLU A 131 -14.68 11.49 -3.61
CA GLU A 131 -14.82 10.63 -2.44
C GLU A 131 -13.50 10.46 -1.69
N LEU A 132 -12.37 10.32 -2.41
CA LEU A 132 -11.03 10.26 -1.81
C LEU A 132 -10.65 11.55 -1.10
N GLN A 133 -11.10 12.71 -1.59
CA GLN A 133 -10.87 14.00 -0.94
C GLN A 133 -11.50 14.12 0.46
N MET A 134 -12.45 13.27 0.79
CA MET A 134 -13.06 13.23 2.14
C MET A 134 -12.11 12.64 3.18
N TYR A 135 -10.99 12.08 2.76
CA TYR A 135 -9.96 11.53 3.63
C TYR A 135 -8.71 12.41 3.64
N ASP A 136 -8.08 12.51 4.80
CA ASP A 136 -6.79 13.20 4.96
C ASP A 136 -5.62 12.32 4.51
N SER A 137 -5.78 10.98 4.60
CA SER A 137 -4.78 9.99 4.17
C SER A 137 -5.44 8.66 3.79
N VAL A 138 -4.78 7.91 2.92
CA VAL A 138 -5.13 6.53 2.55
C VAL A 138 -4.01 5.59 2.98
N ILE A 139 -4.37 4.49 3.62
CA ILE A 139 -3.46 3.42 4.02
C ILE A 139 -3.80 2.17 3.21
N LEU A 140 -2.82 1.64 2.48
CA LEU A 140 -2.91 0.34 1.82
C LEU A 140 -2.15 -0.67 2.68
N SER A 141 -2.83 -1.60 3.33
CA SER A 141 -2.25 -2.58 4.25
C SER A 141 -2.35 -3.99 3.68
N ASN A 142 -1.23 -4.52 3.20
CA ASN A 142 -1.14 -5.87 2.63
C ASN A 142 -2.22 -6.16 1.56
N VAL A 143 -2.42 -5.25 0.61
CA VAL A 143 -3.39 -5.38 -0.48
C VAL A 143 -2.65 -5.58 -1.80
N PRO A 144 -2.99 -6.59 -2.63
CA PRO A 144 -2.34 -6.79 -3.91
C PRO A 144 -2.81 -5.77 -4.97
N ALA A 145 -1.92 -5.38 -5.87
CA ALA A 145 -2.23 -4.47 -6.96
C ALA A 145 -3.34 -5.00 -7.89
N ALA A 146 -3.49 -6.33 -7.98
CA ALA A 146 -4.51 -6.99 -8.80
C ALA A 146 -5.95 -6.71 -8.34
N ASP A 147 -6.14 -6.31 -7.06
CA ASP A 147 -7.45 -5.95 -6.53
C ASP A 147 -7.87 -4.53 -6.91
N PHE A 148 -6.96 -3.75 -7.48
CA PHE A 148 -7.25 -2.42 -7.99
C PHE A 148 -7.23 -2.38 -9.52
N SER A 149 -8.15 -1.64 -10.10
CA SER A 149 -8.07 -1.27 -11.50
C SER A 149 -6.95 -0.25 -11.75
N LYS A 150 -6.45 -0.18 -12.99
CA LYS A 150 -5.47 0.85 -13.38
C LYS A 150 -5.98 2.27 -13.13
N SER A 151 -7.29 2.51 -13.23
CA SER A 151 -7.91 3.81 -12.95
C SER A 151 -7.89 4.15 -11.46
N GLN A 152 -8.16 3.19 -10.57
CA GLN A 152 -8.07 3.39 -9.13
C GLN A 152 -6.63 3.67 -8.68
N MET A 153 -5.64 2.96 -9.23
CA MET A 153 -4.23 3.25 -8.94
C MET A 153 -3.79 4.66 -9.38
N ARG A 154 -4.24 5.11 -10.57
CA ARG A 154 -4.01 6.50 -11.01
C ARG A 154 -4.72 7.51 -10.12
N MET A 155 -5.92 7.19 -9.67
CA MET A 155 -6.68 8.05 -8.78
C MET A 155 -5.99 8.21 -7.42
N LEU A 156 -5.37 7.16 -6.87
CA LEU A 156 -4.53 7.24 -5.67
C LEU A 156 -3.29 8.12 -5.89
N GLU A 157 -2.60 7.96 -7.03
CA GLU A 157 -1.47 8.81 -7.40
C GLU A 157 -1.87 10.29 -7.50
N THR A 158 -2.96 10.57 -8.23
CA THR A 158 -3.49 11.93 -8.39
C THR A 158 -3.95 12.53 -7.06
N ALA A 159 -4.63 11.73 -6.23
CA ALA A 159 -5.07 12.19 -4.91
C ALA A 159 -3.88 12.59 -4.02
N ALA A 160 -2.79 11.82 -4.07
CA ALA A 160 -1.57 12.16 -3.35
C ALA A 160 -0.85 13.36 -3.96
N GLY A 161 -0.58 13.33 -5.27
CA GLY A 161 0.23 14.35 -5.95
C GLY A 161 -0.45 15.70 -6.08
N ASP A 162 -1.70 15.72 -6.52
CA ASP A 162 -2.39 16.95 -6.94
C ASP A 162 -3.35 17.48 -5.87
N LEU A 163 -3.89 16.61 -5.01
CA LEU A 163 -4.88 16.98 -3.99
C LEU A 163 -4.33 16.96 -2.56
N GLY A 164 -3.10 16.50 -2.37
CA GLY A 164 -2.42 16.50 -1.08
C GLY A 164 -2.93 15.46 -0.09
N VAL A 165 -3.72 14.47 -0.52
CA VAL A 165 -4.15 13.35 0.33
C VAL A 165 -2.93 12.49 0.64
N GLY A 166 -2.71 12.15 1.91
CA GLY A 166 -1.59 11.28 2.28
C GLY A 166 -1.73 9.88 1.69
N LEU A 167 -0.59 9.21 1.45
CA LEU A 167 -0.58 7.81 1.04
C LEU A 167 0.45 7.04 1.87
N LEU A 168 0.01 6.00 2.58
CA LEU A 168 0.87 5.08 3.31
C LEU A 168 0.67 3.66 2.79
N MET A 169 1.75 3.00 2.40
CA MET A 169 1.72 1.56 2.13
C MET A 169 2.40 0.80 3.26
N ILE A 170 1.70 -0.16 3.83
CA ILE A 170 2.18 -1.08 4.86
C ILE A 170 2.36 -2.47 4.24
N GLY A 171 3.47 -3.11 4.57
CA GLY A 171 3.89 -4.38 4.03
C GLY A 171 3.01 -5.57 4.43
N GLY A 172 3.39 -6.70 3.92
CA GLY A 172 2.78 -8.00 4.05
C GLY A 172 3.01 -8.81 2.78
N LEU A 173 2.57 -10.06 2.73
CA LEU A 173 2.85 -11.00 1.62
C LEU A 173 2.37 -10.51 0.26
N GLU A 174 1.36 -9.63 0.22
CA GLU A 174 0.68 -9.17 -0.98
C GLU A 174 0.83 -7.66 -1.20
N SER A 175 1.95 -7.08 -0.76
CA SER A 175 2.24 -5.66 -0.90
C SER A 175 3.52 -5.41 -1.71
N PHE A 176 3.76 -4.16 -2.06
CA PHE A 176 4.96 -3.73 -2.79
C PHE A 176 5.23 -4.58 -4.05
N GLY A 177 6.49 -4.95 -4.29
CA GLY A 177 6.89 -5.78 -5.41
C GLY A 177 6.27 -7.18 -5.37
N ALA A 178 6.18 -7.81 -4.20
CA ALA A 178 5.52 -9.10 -4.00
C ALA A 178 4.01 -9.04 -4.30
N GLY A 179 3.37 -7.88 -4.07
CA GLY A 179 1.98 -7.61 -4.40
C GLY A 179 1.74 -7.06 -5.81
N GLY A 180 2.77 -6.98 -6.68
CA GLY A 180 2.61 -6.59 -8.08
C GLY A 180 2.54 -5.09 -8.35
N TYR A 181 3.02 -4.25 -7.45
CA TYR A 181 3.00 -2.79 -7.64
C TYR A 181 4.13 -2.24 -8.52
N GLN A 182 5.03 -3.08 -9.02
CA GLN A 182 6.10 -2.64 -9.92
C GLN A 182 5.54 -1.95 -11.17
N ASP A 183 6.14 -0.81 -11.55
CA ASP A 183 5.75 0.01 -12.70
C ASP A 183 4.29 0.52 -12.65
N THR A 184 3.68 0.60 -11.44
CA THR A 184 2.33 1.13 -11.24
C THR A 184 2.33 2.61 -10.83
N PRO A 185 1.19 3.31 -11.01
CA PRO A 185 1.02 4.67 -10.48
C PRO A 185 1.22 4.78 -8.96
N VAL A 186 0.86 3.73 -8.20
CA VAL A 186 1.08 3.70 -6.75
C VAL A 186 2.56 3.64 -6.43
N GLU A 187 3.34 2.76 -7.10
CA GLU A 187 4.79 2.76 -6.92
C GLU A 187 5.39 4.13 -7.22
N LYS A 188 4.92 4.80 -8.29
CA LYS A 188 5.43 6.14 -8.65
C LYS A 188 5.27 7.13 -7.51
N ALA A 189 4.14 7.07 -6.77
CA ALA A 189 3.87 7.94 -5.62
C ALA A 189 4.65 7.56 -4.36
N LEU A 190 5.07 6.30 -4.19
CA LEU A 190 5.77 5.83 -2.99
C LEU A 190 7.25 6.21 -2.96
N PRO A 191 7.88 6.37 -1.76
CA PRO A 191 9.29 6.73 -1.59
C PRO A 191 10.27 5.59 -1.92
N VAL A 192 9.77 4.41 -2.23
CA VAL A 192 10.58 3.23 -2.55
C VAL A 192 10.31 2.71 -3.95
N THR A 193 11.31 2.07 -4.55
CA THR A 193 11.16 1.35 -5.82
C THR A 193 11.09 -0.15 -5.59
N MET A 194 10.29 -0.81 -6.42
CA MET A 194 10.17 -2.28 -6.45
C MET A 194 11.23 -2.91 -7.37
N ASP A 195 11.98 -2.09 -8.12
CA ASP A 195 13.10 -2.56 -8.96
C ASP A 195 14.41 -2.57 -8.15
N VAL A 196 14.78 -3.74 -7.62
CA VAL A 196 15.93 -3.91 -6.72
C VAL A 196 17.19 -4.36 -7.46
N LYS A 197 17.28 -4.13 -8.76
CA LYS A 197 18.33 -4.63 -9.68
C LYS A 197 19.78 -4.32 -9.28
N GLN A 198 20.04 -3.34 -8.44
CA GLN A 198 21.40 -2.83 -8.25
C GLN A 198 22.13 -3.29 -6.98
N ARG A 199 21.49 -3.97 -6.03
CA ARG A 199 22.12 -4.26 -4.74
C ARG A 199 22.22 -5.73 -4.32
N ARG A 200 21.44 -6.65 -4.91
CA ARG A 200 21.49 -8.09 -4.56
C ARG A 200 21.09 -8.97 -5.73
N ILE A 201 21.66 -10.17 -5.77
CA ILE A 201 21.10 -11.28 -6.52
C ILE A 201 19.82 -11.69 -5.75
N ILE A 202 18.67 -11.10 -6.11
CA ILE A 202 17.38 -11.60 -5.66
C ILE A 202 17.18 -12.90 -6.45
N PRO A 203 16.97 -14.03 -5.77
CA PRO A 203 16.69 -15.27 -6.48
C PRO A 203 15.47 -15.04 -7.39
N SER A 204 15.60 -15.37 -8.67
CA SER A 204 14.50 -15.31 -9.62
C SER A 204 13.51 -16.44 -9.37
N GLY A 205 12.25 -16.25 -9.73
CA GLY A 205 11.26 -17.32 -9.78
C GLY A 205 11.09 -17.84 -11.21
N ALA A 206 10.48 -19.02 -11.36
CA ALA A 206 10.19 -19.63 -12.65
C ALA A 206 8.72 -20.08 -12.72
N LEU A 207 8.01 -19.63 -13.75
CA LEU A 207 6.62 -19.94 -14.02
C LEU A 207 6.47 -20.68 -15.33
N VAL A 208 5.76 -21.82 -15.31
CA VAL A 208 5.31 -22.49 -16.52
C VAL A 208 3.80 -22.46 -16.58
N LEU A 209 3.25 -21.95 -17.68
CA LEU A 209 1.84 -22.00 -18.00
C LEU A 209 1.55 -23.20 -18.86
N ILE A 210 0.53 -23.98 -18.53
CA ILE A 210 -0.01 -25.09 -19.35
C ILE A 210 -1.45 -24.73 -19.69
N THR A 211 -1.74 -24.56 -20.98
CA THR A 211 -3.08 -24.17 -21.44
C THR A 211 -3.71 -25.30 -22.23
N HIS A 212 -4.81 -25.83 -21.70
CA HIS A 212 -5.74 -26.71 -22.35
C HIS A 212 -7.09 -25.98 -22.41
N SER A 213 -7.43 -25.37 -23.54
CA SER A 213 -8.55 -24.46 -23.67
C SER A 213 -9.35 -24.67 -24.98
N CYS A 214 -9.26 -25.84 -25.59
CA CYS A 214 -9.92 -26.15 -26.87
C CYS A 214 -11.45 -26.10 -26.79
N GLU A 215 -12.03 -26.48 -25.66
CA GLU A 215 -13.48 -26.54 -25.46
C GLU A 215 -14.04 -25.29 -24.73
N ILE A 216 -13.18 -24.34 -24.43
CA ILE A 216 -13.59 -23.09 -23.80
C ILE A 216 -14.10 -22.12 -24.88
N PRO A 217 -15.31 -21.54 -24.75
CA PRO A 217 -15.73 -20.47 -25.64
C PRO A 217 -14.72 -19.34 -25.72
N GLN A 218 -14.22 -19.02 -26.92
CA GLN A 218 -13.12 -18.07 -27.15
C GLN A 218 -11.80 -18.48 -26.46
N GLY A 219 -11.49 -19.78 -26.42
CA GLY A 219 -10.34 -20.32 -25.68
C GLY A 219 -9.01 -19.68 -26.06
N ASN A 220 -8.78 -19.34 -27.34
CA ASN A 220 -7.58 -18.61 -27.78
C ASN A 220 -7.51 -17.19 -27.17
N TYR A 221 -8.62 -16.47 -27.11
CA TYR A 221 -8.68 -15.15 -26.48
C TYR A 221 -8.32 -15.25 -24.98
N TRP A 222 -8.94 -16.18 -24.26
CA TRP A 222 -8.65 -16.34 -22.83
C TRP A 222 -7.22 -16.83 -22.59
N ALA A 223 -6.70 -17.77 -23.39
CA ALA A 223 -5.32 -18.20 -23.30
C ALA A 223 -4.33 -17.03 -23.52
N GLN A 224 -4.64 -16.11 -24.45
CA GLN A 224 -3.85 -14.90 -24.65
C GLN A 224 -3.92 -13.97 -23.44
N GLU A 225 -5.12 -13.63 -22.97
CA GLU A 225 -5.35 -12.70 -21.85
C GLU A 225 -4.67 -13.15 -20.55
N ILE A 226 -4.82 -14.43 -20.19
CA ILE A 226 -4.18 -14.98 -18.97
C ILE A 226 -2.65 -14.99 -19.07
N SER A 227 -2.12 -15.34 -20.24
CA SER A 227 -0.69 -15.41 -20.45
C SER A 227 -0.05 -14.03 -20.49
N LEU A 228 -0.73 -13.04 -21.07
CA LEU A 228 -0.30 -11.64 -21.03
C LEU A 228 -0.34 -11.10 -19.59
N ALA A 229 -1.40 -11.38 -18.84
CA ALA A 229 -1.51 -10.96 -17.43
C ALA A 229 -0.39 -11.54 -16.57
N ALA A 230 -0.08 -12.83 -16.74
CA ALA A 230 1.05 -13.47 -16.06
C ALA A 230 2.40 -12.87 -16.48
N LEU A 231 2.63 -12.71 -17.78
CA LEU A 231 3.86 -12.12 -18.33
C LEU A 231 4.09 -10.69 -17.82
N ASP A 232 3.03 -9.87 -17.78
CA ASP A 232 3.13 -8.49 -17.32
C ASP A 232 3.47 -8.38 -15.83
N THR A 233 3.03 -9.36 -15.05
CA THR A 233 3.28 -9.44 -13.62
C THR A 233 4.75 -9.75 -13.29
N LEU A 234 5.44 -10.56 -14.09
CA LEU A 234 6.80 -11.02 -13.81
C LEU A 234 7.85 -9.92 -14.02
N SER A 235 8.93 -9.97 -13.24
CA SER A 235 10.11 -9.13 -13.42
C SER A 235 11.00 -9.62 -14.57
N SER A 236 11.92 -8.78 -15.02
CA SER A 236 12.89 -9.15 -16.06
C SER A 236 13.84 -10.31 -15.67
N GLN A 237 13.97 -10.59 -14.38
CA GLN A 237 14.84 -11.67 -13.87
C GLN A 237 14.11 -13.00 -13.73
N ASP A 238 12.78 -12.98 -13.65
CA ASP A 238 11.97 -14.18 -13.55
C ASP A 238 11.96 -14.94 -14.89
N PHE A 239 11.68 -16.24 -14.81
CA PHE A 239 11.54 -17.11 -15.97
C PHE A 239 10.06 -17.36 -16.24
N ILE A 240 9.70 -17.40 -17.52
CA ILE A 240 8.38 -17.81 -17.99
C ILE A 240 8.49 -18.72 -19.20
N GLY A 241 7.65 -19.73 -19.24
CA GLY A 241 7.44 -20.61 -20.40
C GLY A 241 5.97 -20.97 -20.54
N MET A 242 5.53 -21.29 -21.74
CA MET A 242 4.15 -21.68 -22.01
C MET A 242 4.10 -22.96 -22.84
N LEU A 243 3.36 -23.93 -22.34
CA LEU A 243 3.07 -25.19 -23.00
C LEU A 243 1.62 -25.22 -23.48
N ARG A 244 1.40 -25.82 -24.62
CA ARG A 244 0.09 -26.05 -25.22
C ARG A 244 0.07 -27.31 -26.06
N PHE A 245 -1.10 -27.77 -26.44
CA PHE A 245 -1.25 -28.69 -27.57
C PHE A 245 -1.19 -27.91 -28.89
N SER A 246 -0.65 -28.50 -29.93
CA SER A 246 -0.69 -27.93 -31.28
C SER A 246 -0.93 -29.01 -32.30
N SER A 247 -2.02 -28.86 -33.05
CA SER A 247 -2.34 -29.77 -34.16
C SER A 247 -1.28 -29.74 -35.28
N SER A 248 -0.61 -28.59 -35.46
CA SER A 248 0.47 -28.44 -36.42
C SER A 248 1.78 -29.19 -36.02
N LEU A 249 1.98 -29.35 -34.71
CA LEU A 249 3.10 -30.13 -34.17
C LEU A 249 2.74 -31.61 -33.92
N GLY A 250 1.46 -31.95 -34.04
CA GLY A 250 0.95 -33.29 -33.80
C GLY A 250 0.98 -33.70 -32.32
N GLY A 251 0.98 -32.76 -31.39
CA GLY A 251 1.03 -33.04 -29.94
C GLY A 251 1.34 -31.84 -29.07
N GLU A 252 1.62 -32.11 -27.81
CA GLU A 252 1.96 -31.12 -26.78
C GLU A 252 3.39 -30.58 -26.98
N GLY A 253 3.58 -29.29 -26.73
CA GLY A 253 4.88 -28.65 -26.84
C GLY A 253 4.89 -27.21 -26.39
N TRP A 254 6.08 -26.64 -26.41
CA TRP A 254 6.29 -25.25 -26.04
C TRP A 254 5.72 -24.29 -27.09
N LEU A 255 4.87 -23.33 -26.68
CA LEU A 255 4.59 -22.11 -27.44
C LEU A 255 5.85 -21.23 -27.46
N PHE A 256 6.44 -21.04 -26.29
CA PHE A 256 7.78 -20.51 -26.12
C PHE A 256 8.45 -21.19 -24.90
N PRO A 257 9.75 -21.53 -25.01
CA PRO A 257 10.46 -22.26 -23.96
C PRO A 257 10.62 -21.42 -22.70
N LEU A 258 10.94 -22.08 -21.57
CA LEU A 258 11.20 -21.42 -20.30
C LEU A 258 12.48 -20.58 -20.39
N ASN A 259 12.30 -19.27 -20.49
CA ASN A 259 13.37 -18.28 -20.58
C ASN A 259 13.10 -17.09 -19.67
N ARG A 260 14.11 -16.24 -19.45
CA ARG A 260 13.94 -14.99 -18.69
C ARG A 260 12.92 -14.09 -19.36
N ALA A 261 12.03 -13.49 -18.54
CA ALA A 261 11.02 -12.53 -18.98
C ALA A 261 11.59 -11.15 -19.35
N GLY A 262 12.92 -10.98 -19.38
CA GLY A 262 13.64 -9.71 -19.52
C GLY A 262 13.21 -8.86 -20.71
N ASN A 263 13.15 -9.43 -21.91
CA ASN A 263 12.55 -8.79 -23.08
C ASN A 263 11.19 -9.45 -23.35
N LYS A 264 10.15 -8.92 -22.73
CA LYS A 264 8.77 -9.43 -22.88
C LYS A 264 8.21 -9.36 -24.32
N ARG A 265 8.95 -8.77 -25.25
CA ARG A 265 8.46 -8.52 -26.62
C ARG A 265 8.24 -9.83 -27.39
N GLU A 266 9.20 -10.75 -27.34
CA GLU A 266 9.12 -12.02 -28.06
C GLU A 266 8.02 -12.92 -27.48
N GLN A 267 7.97 -13.04 -26.14
CA GLN A 267 6.92 -13.80 -25.48
C GLN A 267 5.53 -13.21 -25.75
N ARG A 268 5.42 -11.88 -25.68
CA ARG A 268 4.17 -11.17 -26.01
C ARG A 268 3.74 -11.43 -27.44
N GLN A 269 4.65 -11.38 -28.39
CA GLN A 269 4.35 -11.65 -29.79
C GLN A 269 3.93 -13.11 -30.00
N ALA A 270 4.60 -14.07 -29.37
CA ALA A 270 4.22 -15.47 -29.42
C ALA A 270 2.80 -15.70 -28.86
N ILE A 271 2.48 -15.08 -27.73
CA ILE A 271 1.14 -15.15 -27.11
C ILE A 271 0.07 -14.52 -28.03
N GLN A 272 0.33 -13.34 -28.58
CA GLN A 272 -0.61 -12.63 -29.47
C GLN A 272 -0.86 -13.38 -30.78
N ASN A 273 0.11 -14.16 -31.25
CA ASN A 273 -0.01 -14.98 -32.45
C ASN A 273 -0.66 -16.35 -32.20
N LEU A 274 -1.08 -16.65 -30.97
CA LEU A 274 -1.74 -17.90 -30.61
C LEU A 274 -3.09 -18.01 -31.37
N THR A 275 -3.24 -19.08 -32.13
CA THR A 275 -4.42 -19.31 -32.97
C THR A 275 -5.24 -20.48 -32.43
N PHE A 276 -6.45 -20.67 -32.99
CA PHE A 276 -7.29 -21.81 -32.62
C PHE A 276 -6.62 -23.18 -32.92
N SER A 277 -5.75 -23.26 -33.92
CA SER A 277 -5.01 -24.48 -34.24
C SER A 277 -3.96 -24.85 -33.17
N ASP A 278 -3.67 -23.96 -32.26
CA ASP A 278 -2.77 -24.18 -31.13
C ASP A 278 -3.51 -24.64 -29.86
N LEU A 279 -4.81 -24.90 -29.95
CA LEU A 279 -5.69 -25.30 -28.86
C LEU A 279 -6.28 -26.69 -29.18
N GLY A 280 -5.44 -27.69 -29.26
CA GLY A 280 -5.89 -29.06 -29.43
C GLY A 280 -6.23 -29.72 -28.09
N ASP A 281 -6.86 -30.87 -28.19
CA ASP A 281 -7.21 -31.69 -27.04
C ASP A 281 -6.00 -32.46 -26.50
N MET A 282 -5.72 -32.32 -25.19
CA MET A 282 -4.62 -32.99 -24.50
C MET A 282 -5.08 -34.37 -24.00
N PRO A 283 -4.48 -35.46 -24.44
CA PRO A 283 -4.89 -36.79 -23.98
C PRO A 283 -4.49 -37.06 -22.53
N SER A 284 -3.46 -36.38 -22.03
CA SER A 284 -2.93 -36.57 -20.66
C SER A 284 -2.13 -35.35 -20.22
N PHE A 285 -2.09 -35.12 -18.89
CA PHE A 285 -1.18 -34.12 -18.30
C PHE A 285 0.28 -34.60 -18.20
N ASP A 286 0.58 -35.88 -18.46
CA ASP A 286 1.96 -36.40 -18.30
C ASP A 286 2.98 -35.69 -19.18
N THR A 287 2.71 -35.51 -20.47
CA THR A 287 3.67 -34.91 -21.42
C THR A 287 4.00 -33.47 -21.04
N THR A 288 2.99 -32.65 -20.83
CA THR A 288 3.17 -31.22 -20.51
C THR A 288 3.81 -31.02 -19.14
N LEU A 289 3.42 -31.78 -18.13
CA LEU A 289 4.01 -31.74 -16.78
C LEU A 289 5.46 -32.22 -16.78
N ARG A 290 5.80 -33.24 -17.57
CA ARG A 290 7.20 -33.71 -17.72
C ARG A 290 8.06 -32.64 -18.37
N LEU A 291 7.61 -32.06 -19.48
CA LEU A 291 8.32 -30.94 -20.13
C LEU A 291 8.52 -29.75 -19.19
N ALA A 292 7.49 -29.41 -18.41
CA ALA A 292 7.57 -28.34 -17.42
C ALA A 292 8.57 -28.68 -16.29
N CYS A 293 8.49 -29.89 -15.73
CA CYS A 293 9.38 -30.36 -14.68
C CYS A 293 10.83 -30.34 -15.14
N ASP A 294 11.14 -30.91 -16.30
CA ASP A 294 12.49 -30.98 -16.85
C ASP A 294 13.09 -29.60 -17.16
N ALA A 295 12.26 -28.64 -17.56
CA ALA A 295 12.69 -27.26 -17.77
C ALA A 295 12.95 -26.54 -16.45
N LEU A 296 12.04 -26.66 -15.48
CA LEU A 296 12.15 -26.02 -14.17
C LEU A 296 13.31 -26.57 -13.33
N LYS A 297 13.62 -27.85 -13.44
CA LYS A 297 14.79 -28.47 -12.78
C LYS A 297 16.12 -27.87 -13.23
N LYS A 298 16.22 -27.41 -14.48
CA LYS A 298 17.42 -26.78 -15.03
C LYS A 298 17.62 -25.33 -14.58
N THR A 299 16.62 -24.73 -13.92
CA THR A 299 16.73 -23.36 -13.42
C THR A 299 17.32 -23.35 -12.00
N SER A 300 18.12 -22.33 -11.70
CA SER A 300 18.64 -22.07 -10.34
C SER A 300 17.70 -21.15 -9.53
N THR A 301 16.40 -21.20 -9.83
CA THR A 301 15.41 -20.37 -9.17
C THR A 301 14.93 -20.98 -7.86
N ASN A 302 14.63 -20.13 -6.86
CA ASN A 302 14.16 -20.59 -5.55
C ASN A 302 12.68 -20.98 -5.55
N ILE A 303 11.89 -20.33 -6.42
CA ILE A 303 10.47 -20.64 -6.55
C ILE A 303 10.22 -21.15 -7.97
N LYS A 304 9.61 -22.32 -8.04
CA LYS A 304 9.26 -23.00 -9.27
C LYS A 304 7.78 -23.33 -9.24
N HIS A 305 7.06 -22.83 -10.22
CA HIS A 305 5.60 -22.91 -10.20
C HIS A 305 5.03 -23.27 -11.57
N ILE A 306 4.03 -24.14 -11.57
CA ILE A 306 3.24 -24.52 -12.76
C ILE A 306 1.79 -24.08 -12.52
N VAL A 307 1.19 -23.46 -13.52
CA VAL A 307 -0.24 -23.13 -13.53
C VAL A 307 -0.90 -23.81 -14.70
N ILE A 308 -1.91 -24.64 -14.44
CA ILE A 308 -2.66 -25.38 -15.46
C ILE A 308 -4.03 -24.77 -15.61
N LEU A 309 -4.38 -24.37 -16.83
CA LEU A 309 -5.77 -24.06 -17.24
C LEU A 309 -6.32 -25.26 -17.99
N SER A 310 -7.43 -25.84 -17.52
CA SER A 310 -8.10 -26.98 -18.18
C SER A 310 -9.53 -27.14 -17.68
N ASP A 311 -10.37 -27.82 -18.45
CA ASP A 311 -11.66 -28.35 -18.04
C ASP A 311 -11.54 -29.61 -17.14
N GLY A 312 -10.36 -30.26 -17.16
CA GLY A 312 -10.05 -31.37 -16.27
C GLY A 312 -10.24 -32.77 -16.87
N ASP A 313 -10.57 -32.85 -18.16
CA ASP A 313 -10.80 -34.13 -18.86
C ASP A 313 -9.50 -34.88 -19.26
N PRO A 314 -8.29 -34.24 -19.45
CA PRO A 314 -7.07 -35.02 -19.70
C PRO A 314 -6.82 -36.06 -18.64
N ALA A 315 -6.25 -37.20 -19.05
CA ALA A 315 -5.88 -38.26 -18.12
C ALA A 315 -4.91 -37.74 -17.03
N GLN A 316 -5.13 -38.23 -15.80
CA GLN A 316 -4.29 -37.84 -14.66
C GLN A 316 -2.83 -38.22 -14.91
N PRO A 317 -1.88 -37.37 -14.43
CA PRO A 317 -0.46 -37.72 -14.52
C PRO A 317 -0.13 -38.93 -13.63
N SER A 318 0.96 -39.60 -13.98
CA SER A 318 1.50 -40.69 -13.17
C SER A 318 1.92 -40.21 -11.78
N GLN A 319 1.70 -41.04 -10.77
CA GLN A 319 2.08 -40.67 -9.40
C GLN A 319 3.59 -40.41 -9.29
N SER A 320 4.42 -41.18 -9.99
CA SER A 320 5.87 -40.99 -10.02
C SER A 320 6.29 -39.62 -10.55
N LEU A 321 5.56 -39.04 -11.52
CA LEU A 321 5.81 -37.69 -12.02
C LEU A 321 5.42 -36.63 -10.99
N ILE A 322 4.30 -36.81 -10.29
CA ILE A 322 3.89 -35.89 -9.21
C ILE A 322 4.92 -35.91 -8.09
N ASP A 323 5.37 -37.11 -7.66
CA ASP A 323 6.38 -37.24 -6.62
C ASP A 323 7.70 -36.55 -7.02
N GLU A 324 8.13 -36.71 -8.28
CA GLU A 324 9.31 -36.03 -8.83
C GLU A 324 9.16 -34.49 -8.83
N ILE A 325 7.97 -33.96 -9.17
CA ILE A 325 7.66 -32.54 -9.15
C ILE A 325 7.77 -31.99 -7.72
N VAL A 326 7.17 -32.67 -6.75
CA VAL A 326 7.18 -32.27 -5.35
C VAL A 326 8.58 -32.35 -4.74
N GLU A 327 9.34 -33.42 -5.01
CA GLU A 327 10.74 -33.58 -4.57
C GLU A 327 11.64 -32.45 -5.07
N ASN A 328 11.36 -31.93 -6.27
CA ASN A 328 12.10 -30.79 -6.84
C ASN A 328 11.54 -29.42 -6.40
N GLN A 329 10.67 -29.39 -5.39
CA GLN A 329 10.07 -28.16 -4.85
C GLN A 329 9.32 -27.34 -5.90
N ILE A 330 8.72 -28.01 -6.87
CA ILE A 330 7.88 -27.40 -7.90
C ILE A 330 6.42 -27.49 -7.42
N THR A 331 5.73 -26.35 -7.39
CA THR A 331 4.31 -26.31 -7.01
C THR A 331 3.40 -26.28 -8.24
N ILE A 332 2.19 -26.83 -8.13
CA ILE A 332 1.19 -26.88 -9.20
C ILE A 332 -0.11 -26.24 -8.72
N SER A 333 -0.51 -25.15 -9.35
CA SER A 333 -1.86 -24.61 -9.23
C SER A 333 -2.71 -24.97 -10.43
N THR A 334 -4.01 -25.18 -10.21
CA THR A 334 -4.93 -25.57 -11.27
C THR A 334 -6.14 -24.63 -11.34
N VAL A 335 -6.52 -24.27 -12.55
CA VAL A 335 -7.66 -23.43 -12.88
C VAL A 335 -8.62 -24.26 -13.71
N CYS A 336 -9.69 -24.74 -13.06
CA CYS A 336 -10.73 -25.56 -13.69
C CYS A 336 -11.80 -24.65 -14.28
N ILE A 337 -12.05 -24.82 -15.59
CA ILE A 337 -13.00 -24.02 -16.33
C ILE A 337 -13.85 -24.92 -17.25
N ASN A 338 -15.15 -24.70 -17.30
CA ASN A 338 -16.12 -25.48 -18.11
C ASN A 338 -15.96 -27.01 -17.98
N PRO A 339 -15.84 -27.60 -16.77
CA PRO A 339 -15.72 -29.04 -16.63
C PRO A 339 -16.96 -29.77 -17.15
N HIS A 340 -16.76 -30.92 -17.81
CA HIS A 340 -17.86 -31.74 -18.33
C HIS A 340 -18.61 -32.48 -17.21
N ALA A 341 -17.92 -32.83 -16.14
CA ALA A 341 -18.45 -33.57 -15.02
C ALA A 341 -17.78 -33.19 -13.69
N GLN A 342 -18.41 -33.53 -12.58
CA GLN A 342 -17.82 -33.33 -11.24
C GLN A 342 -16.47 -34.06 -11.07
N ARG A 343 -16.27 -35.17 -11.75
CA ARG A 343 -15.02 -35.92 -11.77
C ARG A 343 -13.84 -35.06 -12.24
N ASP A 344 -14.05 -34.23 -13.25
CA ASP A 344 -13.00 -33.37 -13.84
C ASP A 344 -12.59 -32.29 -12.86
N VAL A 345 -13.54 -31.70 -12.15
CA VAL A 345 -13.30 -30.77 -11.03
C VAL A 345 -12.46 -31.44 -9.94
N ASP A 346 -12.77 -32.70 -9.61
CA ASP A 346 -12.07 -33.44 -8.56
C ASP A 346 -10.65 -33.82 -8.98
N VAL A 347 -10.41 -34.10 -10.27
CA VAL A 347 -9.06 -34.31 -10.86
C VAL A 347 -8.21 -33.05 -10.67
N MET A 348 -8.71 -31.91 -11.10
CA MET A 348 -7.98 -30.64 -11.00
C MET A 348 -7.71 -30.24 -9.54
N ARG A 349 -8.70 -30.41 -8.65
CA ARG A 349 -8.54 -30.16 -7.21
C ARG A 349 -7.48 -31.07 -6.58
N ARG A 350 -7.49 -32.37 -6.95
CA ARG A 350 -6.52 -33.34 -6.46
C ARG A 350 -5.12 -32.98 -6.92
N LEU A 351 -4.95 -32.61 -8.19
CA LEU A 351 -3.66 -32.25 -8.76
C LEU A 351 -3.05 -31.04 -8.05
N ALA A 352 -3.82 -29.98 -7.84
CA ALA A 352 -3.37 -28.82 -7.07
C ALA A 352 -2.97 -29.18 -5.64
N ARG A 353 -3.77 -30.00 -4.97
CA ARG A 353 -3.48 -30.43 -3.59
C ARG A 353 -2.19 -31.26 -3.51
N LEU A 354 -1.99 -32.21 -4.43
CA LEU A 354 -0.76 -33.02 -4.47
C LEU A 354 0.47 -32.19 -4.84
N GLY A 355 0.30 -31.23 -5.76
CA GLY A 355 1.36 -30.31 -6.15
C GLY A 355 1.58 -29.13 -5.20
N GLY A 356 0.87 -29.04 -4.07
CA GLY A 356 1.07 -28.00 -3.05
C GLY A 356 0.71 -26.59 -3.49
N GLY A 357 -0.13 -26.41 -4.53
CA GLY A 357 -0.61 -25.13 -5.03
C GLY A 357 -2.11 -24.90 -4.77
N ASN A 358 -2.68 -23.94 -5.47
CA ASN A 358 -4.06 -23.51 -5.33
C ASN A 358 -4.97 -24.17 -6.38
N PHE A 359 -6.22 -24.41 -6.00
CA PHE A 359 -7.28 -24.85 -6.90
C PHE A 359 -8.31 -23.74 -7.09
N TYR A 360 -8.63 -23.41 -8.34
CA TYR A 360 -9.65 -22.45 -8.71
C TYR A 360 -10.72 -23.13 -9.58
N HIS A 361 -11.98 -23.00 -9.21
CA HIS A 361 -13.12 -23.37 -10.04
C HIS A 361 -13.77 -22.10 -10.58
N VAL A 362 -13.64 -21.87 -11.88
CA VAL A 362 -14.02 -20.61 -12.53
C VAL A 362 -15.33 -20.80 -13.28
N THR A 363 -16.35 -20.05 -12.87
CA THR A 363 -17.67 -19.99 -13.51
C THR A 363 -17.84 -18.71 -14.34
N ASN A 364 -16.98 -17.70 -14.12
CA ASN A 364 -16.96 -16.45 -14.88
C ASN A 364 -15.54 -16.19 -15.40
N ASN A 365 -15.38 -16.28 -16.72
CA ASN A 365 -14.10 -16.17 -17.41
C ASN A 365 -13.42 -14.81 -17.21
N SER A 366 -14.17 -13.74 -16.93
CA SER A 366 -13.61 -12.41 -16.68
C SER A 366 -12.66 -12.36 -15.46
N ASN A 367 -12.73 -13.34 -14.58
CA ASN A 367 -11.85 -13.47 -13.42
C ASN A 367 -10.51 -14.16 -13.74
N LEU A 368 -10.39 -14.81 -14.90
CA LEU A 368 -9.18 -15.54 -15.27
C LEU A 368 -7.90 -14.70 -15.22
N PRO A 369 -7.82 -13.50 -15.82
CA PRO A 369 -6.61 -12.70 -15.78
C PRO A 369 -6.17 -12.37 -14.34
N LYS A 370 -7.10 -12.12 -13.42
CA LYS A 370 -6.80 -11.87 -12.00
C LYS A 370 -6.17 -13.09 -11.33
N ILE A 371 -6.70 -14.28 -11.59
CA ILE A 371 -6.18 -15.54 -11.06
C ILE A 371 -4.75 -15.76 -11.54
N PHE A 372 -4.49 -15.59 -12.83
CA PHE A 372 -3.15 -15.79 -13.39
C PHE A 372 -2.16 -14.72 -12.95
N THR A 373 -2.60 -13.49 -12.75
CA THR A 373 -1.81 -12.45 -12.09
C THR A 373 -1.42 -12.88 -10.67
N LYS A 374 -2.37 -13.38 -9.88
CA LYS A 374 -2.13 -13.85 -8.50
C LYS A 374 -1.15 -15.02 -8.47
N GLU A 375 -1.29 -15.99 -9.37
CA GLU A 375 -0.38 -17.14 -9.46
C GLU A 375 1.04 -16.72 -9.94
N ALA A 376 1.13 -15.78 -10.88
CA ALA A 376 2.42 -15.22 -11.29
C ALA A 376 3.11 -14.45 -10.14
N MET A 377 2.34 -13.80 -9.26
CA MET A 377 2.89 -13.16 -8.06
C MET A 377 3.49 -14.15 -7.07
N THR A 378 3.00 -15.41 -7.03
CA THR A 378 3.58 -16.46 -6.18
C THR A 378 5.06 -16.66 -6.50
N VAL A 379 5.45 -16.51 -7.77
CA VAL A 379 6.85 -16.64 -8.25
C VAL A 379 7.69 -15.43 -7.78
N ARG A 380 7.07 -14.30 -7.49
CA ARG A 380 7.74 -13.06 -7.02
C ARG A 380 7.93 -12.99 -5.50
N ARG A 381 7.48 -13.98 -4.74
CA ARG A 381 7.67 -14.04 -3.27
C ARG A 381 9.14 -14.04 -2.84
N ASN A 382 10.07 -14.16 -3.77
CA ASN A 382 11.52 -13.97 -3.54
C ASN A 382 11.90 -12.57 -3.02
N MET A 383 11.00 -11.59 -3.15
CA MET A 383 11.18 -10.25 -2.57
C MET A 383 10.83 -10.21 -1.07
N ILE A 384 10.30 -11.30 -0.51
CA ILE A 384 9.97 -11.43 0.91
C ILE A 384 11.16 -12.04 1.63
N LEU A 385 11.64 -11.36 2.67
CA LEU A 385 12.63 -11.90 3.59
C LEU A 385 11.98 -12.12 4.95
N GLU A 386 11.82 -13.39 5.33
CA GLU A 386 11.29 -13.80 6.63
C GLU A 386 12.45 -14.25 7.51
N GLU A 387 13.07 -13.30 8.17
CA GLU A 387 14.14 -13.50 9.15
C GLU A 387 14.00 -12.45 10.26
N PRO A 388 14.23 -12.79 11.53
CA PRO A 388 14.16 -11.84 12.62
C PRO A 388 15.21 -10.73 12.48
N PHE A 389 14.81 -9.48 12.70
CA PHE A 389 15.74 -8.35 12.74
C PHE A 389 15.19 -7.23 13.64
N THR A 390 16.08 -6.41 14.16
CA THR A 390 15.71 -5.19 14.86
C THR A 390 15.84 -3.99 13.92
N PRO A 391 14.83 -3.12 13.84
CA PRO A 391 14.91 -1.89 13.06
C PRO A 391 16.07 -0.99 13.48
N VAL A 392 16.79 -0.43 12.52
CA VAL A 392 17.90 0.48 12.74
C VAL A 392 17.48 1.89 12.35
N ILE A 393 17.64 2.85 13.27
CA ILE A 393 17.40 4.26 13.00
C ILE A 393 18.55 4.79 12.14
N THR A 394 18.20 5.29 10.94
CA THR A 394 19.19 5.78 9.97
C THR A 394 19.17 7.30 9.87
N GLN A 395 18.00 7.90 10.05
CA GLN A 395 17.80 9.34 9.94
C GLN A 395 16.78 9.81 10.99
N HIS A 396 17.06 10.95 11.62
CA HIS A 396 16.09 11.58 12.51
C HIS A 396 14.90 12.12 11.71
N SER A 397 13.70 11.85 12.19
CA SER A 397 12.46 12.32 11.60
C SER A 397 11.42 12.58 12.69
N GLU A 398 10.49 13.51 12.43
CA GLU A 398 9.35 13.76 13.32
C GLU A 398 8.52 12.49 13.56
N VAL A 399 8.50 11.57 12.58
CA VAL A 399 7.76 10.30 12.63
C VAL A 399 8.24 9.39 13.76
N ILE A 400 9.52 9.47 14.12
CA ILE A 400 10.14 8.62 15.18
C ILE A 400 10.57 9.41 16.41
N LYS A 401 10.06 10.61 16.58
CA LYS A 401 10.37 11.42 17.76
C LYS A 401 9.84 10.76 19.03
N GLY A 402 10.71 10.54 20.01
CA GLY A 402 10.39 9.85 21.26
C GLY A 402 10.48 8.33 21.16
N PHE A 403 11.24 7.81 20.18
CA PHE A 403 11.58 6.39 20.01
C PHE A 403 13.09 6.16 20.00
N GLU A 404 13.85 7.01 20.70
CA GLU A 404 15.31 6.95 20.76
C GLU A 404 15.83 5.67 21.44
N SER A 405 14.99 5.00 22.24
CA SER A 405 15.28 3.69 22.85
C SER A 405 15.24 2.52 21.87
N GLY A 406 14.82 2.77 20.62
CA GLY A 406 14.72 1.75 19.57
C GLY A 406 13.35 1.12 19.45
N PHE A 407 13.29 0.04 18.66
CA PHE A 407 12.06 -0.65 18.26
C PHE A 407 12.14 -2.15 18.59
N PRO A 408 10.99 -2.80 18.85
CA PRO A 408 10.96 -4.26 18.96
C PRO A 408 11.37 -4.94 17.64
N PRO A 409 11.81 -6.20 17.67
CA PRO A 409 12.15 -6.95 16.47
C PRO A 409 10.93 -7.17 15.59
N LEU A 410 11.21 -7.36 14.29
CA LEU A 410 10.29 -7.77 13.24
C LEU A 410 10.74 -9.10 12.67
N GLN A 411 9.80 -9.91 12.16
CA GLN A 411 10.07 -11.27 11.67
C GLN A 411 10.19 -11.35 10.14
N GLY A 412 10.00 -10.24 9.43
CA GLY A 412 10.10 -10.20 7.99
C GLY A 412 9.77 -8.84 7.39
N TYR A 413 10.10 -8.69 6.11
CA TYR A 413 9.85 -7.47 5.34
C TYR A 413 9.90 -7.75 3.84
N ILE A 414 9.40 -6.80 3.03
CA ILE A 414 9.52 -6.81 1.58
C ILE A 414 10.77 -6.03 1.16
N VAL A 415 11.62 -6.66 0.36
CA VAL A 415 12.80 -5.99 -0.20
C VAL A 415 12.38 -4.92 -1.19
N THR A 416 12.84 -3.70 -0.96
CA THR A 416 12.62 -2.52 -1.79
C THR A 416 13.91 -1.72 -1.91
N GLY A 417 14.00 -0.84 -2.90
CA GLY A 417 15.09 0.13 -3.01
C GLY A 417 14.62 1.55 -2.64
N PRO A 418 15.47 2.41 -2.10
CA PRO A 418 15.13 3.81 -1.88
C PRO A 418 15.11 4.57 -3.20
N LYS A 419 14.13 5.46 -3.39
CA LYS A 419 14.15 6.43 -4.50
C LYS A 419 15.02 7.63 -4.16
N THR A 420 15.57 8.27 -5.20
CA THR A 420 16.33 9.52 -5.04
C THR A 420 15.45 10.60 -4.42
N GLY A 421 15.92 11.20 -3.33
CA GLY A 421 15.17 12.22 -2.58
C GLY A 421 14.22 11.67 -1.51
N ALA A 422 14.10 10.35 -1.38
CA ALA A 422 13.37 9.76 -0.27
C ALA A 422 14.21 9.76 1.02
N GLU A 423 13.57 10.07 2.14
CA GLU A 423 14.17 10.00 3.47
C GLU A 423 13.99 8.59 4.03
N MET A 424 15.11 7.89 4.26
CA MET A 424 15.11 6.59 4.92
C MET A 424 15.24 6.77 6.42
N VAL A 425 14.12 6.60 7.13
CA VAL A 425 14.07 6.80 8.59
C VAL A 425 14.52 5.56 9.34
N LEU A 426 14.00 4.40 8.93
CA LEU A 426 14.37 3.10 9.49
C LEU A 426 14.86 2.18 8.37
N THR A 427 15.87 1.39 8.68
CA THR A 427 16.39 0.34 7.80
C THR A 427 16.38 -1.01 8.50
N THR A 428 16.46 -2.07 7.73
CA THR A 428 16.69 -3.43 8.20
C THR A 428 18.19 -3.64 8.52
N HIS A 429 18.53 -4.77 9.12
CA HIS A 429 19.92 -5.20 9.35
C HIS A 429 20.72 -5.36 8.03
N LYS A 430 20.04 -5.46 6.89
CA LYS A 430 20.64 -5.52 5.55
C LYS A 430 20.66 -4.17 4.84
N GLN A 431 20.34 -3.09 5.54
CA GLN A 431 20.26 -1.71 5.02
C GLN A 431 19.19 -1.50 3.95
N ASP A 432 18.19 -2.41 3.85
CA ASP A 432 17.03 -2.20 3.02
C ASP A 432 16.06 -1.21 3.70
N PRO A 433 15.29 -0.41 2.95
CA PRO A 433 14.29 0.48 3.53
C PRO A 433 13.25 -0.28 4.36
N LEU A 434 13.09 0.07 5.65
CA LEU A 434 11.99 -0.40 6.47
C LEU A 434 10.90 0.67 6.57
N LEU A 435 11.27 1.90 6.93
CA LEU A 435 10.42 3.07 6.90
C LEU A 435 11.08 4.14 6.05
N ALA A 436 10.44 4.50 4.98
CA ALA A 436 10.84 5.61 4.11
C ALA A 436 9.66 6.56 3.89
N HIS A 437 9.94 7.83 3.71
CA HIS A 437 8.93 8.80 3.38
C HIS A 437 9.48 9.93 2.48
N TRP A 438 8.60 10.65 1.82
CA TRP A 438 8.92 11.84 1.05
C TRP A 438 7.69 12.73 0.81
N ARG A 439 7.92 13.88 0.23
CA ARG A 439 6.84 14.68 -0.35
C ARG A 439 6.64 14.28 -1.81
N TYR A 440 5.39 14.02 -2.18
CA TYR A 440 5.00 13.71 -3.54
C TYR A 440 3.95 14.72 -4.02
N GLY A 441 4.36 15.68 -4.86
CA GLY A 441 3.51 16.80 -5.23
C GLY A 441 3.08 17.61 -4.01
N LEU A 442 1.76 17.79 -3.84
CA LEU A 442 1.18 18.48 -2.69
C LEU A 442 1.07 17.59 -1.44
N GLY A 443 1.12 16.28 -1.60
CA GLY A 443 0.95 15.33 -0.50
C GLY A 443 2.25 14.79 0.06
N LYS A 444 2.09 13.93 1.05
CA LYS A 444 3.16 13.20 1.71
C LYS A 444 2.90 11.72 1.60
N THR A 445 3.89 10.96 1.19
CA THR A 445 3.73 9.50 1.08
C THR A 445 4.80 8.77 1.88
N ALA A 446 4.43 7.61 2.40
CA ALA A 446 5.31 6.79 3.21
C ALA A 446 5.17 5.31 2.85
N ALA A 447 6.23 4.55 3.10
CA ALA A 447 6.31 3.12 2.92
C ALA A 447 6.90 2.48 4.18
N PHE A 448 6.17 1.54 4.77
CA PHE A 448 6.65 0.66 5.83
C PHE A 448 6.67 -0.76 5.30
N THR A 449 7.86 -1.30 5.03
CA THR A 449 8.01 -2.53 4.25
C THR A 449 7.76 -3.83 5.03
N SER A 450 7.66 -3.77 6.37
CA SER A 450 7.13 -4.85 7.20
C SER A 450 5.62 -4.69 7.40
N ASP A 451 4.98 -5.60 8.14
CA ASP A 451 3.56 -5.54 8.39
C ASP A 451 3.21 -4.83 9.72
N ALA A 452 1.93 -4.57 9.93
CA ALA A 452 1.36 -4.06 11.19
C ALA A 452 0.54 -5.15 11.91
N LYS A 453 0.81 -6.41 11.63
CA LYS A 453 -0.01 -7.57 12.00
C LYS A 453 0.81 -8.61 12.77
N ALA A 454 0.15 -9.71 13.15
CA ALA A 454 0.77 -10.76 13.95
C ALA A 454 1.79 -11.63 13.19
N ARG A 455 1.90 -11.51 11.86
CA ARG A 455 2.83 -12.33 11.08
C ARG A 455 4.27 -11.90 11.32
N TRP A 456 4.58 -10.64 11.05
CA TRP A 456 5.95 -10.11 11.20
C TRP A 456 6.11 -9.14 12.37
N ALA A 457 5.03 -8.45 12.76
CA ALA A 457 5.06 -7.45 13.83
C ALA A 457 4.40 -7.95 15.13
N ARG A 458 4.53 -9.25 15.45
CA ARG A 458 3.92 -9.83 16.67
C ARG A 458 4.35 -9.10 17.93
N GLU A 459 5.64 -8.82 18.09
CA GLU A 459 6.22 -8.12 19.22
C GLU A 459 5.77 -6.65 19.27
N TRP A 460 5.53 -6.05 18.12
CA TRP A 460 4.99 -4.69 18.02
C TRP A 460 3.56 -4.59 18.52
N LEU A 461 2.71 -5.59 18.26
CA LEU A 461 1.32 -5.59 18.73
C LEU A 461 1.21 -5.60 20.27
N SER A 462 2.22 -6.13 20.97
CA SER A 462 2.31 -6.13 22.42
C SER A 462 3.12 -4.96 23.00
N TRP A 463 3.70 -4.12 22.14
CA TRP A 463 4.50 -2.98 22.53
C TRP A 463 3.61 -1.79 22.94
N ASP A 464 3.85 -1.23 24.10
CA ASP A 464 3.08 -0.12 24.68
C ASP A 464 3.06 1.15 23.81
N GLN A 465 4.07 1.34 22.94
CA GLN A 465 4.17 2.48 22.05
C GLN A 465 3.65 2.20 20.62
N TYR A 466 3.02 1.07 20.37
CA TYR A 466 2.47 0.70 19.06
C TYR A 466 1.50 1.76 18.51
N ALA A 467 0.54 2.19 19.33
CA ALA A 467 -0.43 3.20 18.94
C ALA A 467 0.23 4.56 18.64
N LYS A 468 1.19 4.96 19.49
CA LYS A 468 1.97 6.19 19.32
C LYS A 468 2.76 6.18 18.00
N PHE A 469 3.45 5.08 17.68
CA PHE A 469 4.22 4.97 16.43
C PHE A 469 3.33 5.13 15.19
N TRP A 470 2.26 4.35 15.11
CA TRP A 470 1.37 4.39 13.95
C TRP A 470 0.64 5.73 13.83
N SER A 471 0.22 6.31 14.96
CA SER A 471 -0.42 7.64 14.92
C SER A 471 0.54 8.73 14.48
N GLN A 472 1.80 8.72 14.91
CA GLN A 472 2.81 9.69 14.44
C GLN A 472 3.08 9.54 12.95
N LEU A 473 3.25 8.30 12.45
CA LEU A 473 3.46 8.04 11.03
C LEU A 473 2.25 8.50 10.19
N VAL A 474 1.03 8.14 10.61
CA VAL A 474 -0.18 8.56 9.91
C VAL A 474 -0.37 10.08 9.97
N ARG A 475 -0.18 10.71 11.15
CA ARG A 475 -0.26 12.18 11.29
C ARG A 475 0.71 12.90 10.38
N TRP A 476 1.91 12.36 10.19
CA TRP A 476 2.88 12.91 9.26
C TRP A 476 2.37 12.89 7.81
N THR A 477 1.64 11.84 7.40
CA THR A 477 1.07 11.75 6.05
C THR A 477 -0.18 12.61 5.85
N LEU A 478 -0.86 13.05 6.91
CA LEU A 478 -2.09 13.80 6.78
C LEU A 478 -1.92 15.02 5.87
N ARG A 479 -2.98 15.28 5.14
CA ARG A 479 -3.08 16.46 4.29
C ARG A 479 -2.73 17.71 5.10
N ALA A 480 -1.72 18.45 4.64
CA ALA A 480 -1.40 19.74 5.24
C ALA A 480 -2.65 20.62 5.21
N ALA A 481 -2.96 21.26 6.32
CA ALA A 481 -3.93 22.34 6.28
C ALA A 481 -3.41 23.35 5.25
N GLN A 482 -4.21 23.65 4.23
CA GLN A 482 -3.87 24.79 3.36
C GLN A 482 -3.69 25.98 4.30
N GLU A 483 -2.49 26.48 4.42
CA GLU A 483 -2.26 27.79 5.00
C GLU A 483 -2.83 28.80 4.00
N ASP A 484 -4.14 29.00 4.07
CA ASP A 484 -4.74 30.20 3.52
C ASP A 484 -4.22 31.36 4.38
N THR A 485 -3.04 31.82 4.03
CA THR A 485 -2.44 33.02 4.60
C THR A 485 -3.20 34.24 4.08
N PHE A 486 -4.46 34.38 4.46
CA PHE A 486 -5.08 35.69 4.45
C PHE A 486 -4.57 36.48 5.66
N GLN A 487 -3.45 37.17 5.49
CA GLN A 487 -3.06 38.23 6.39
C GLN A 487 -3.91 39.46 6.04
N MET A 488 -5.03 39.63 6.73
CA MET A 488 -5.70 40.93 6.76
C MET A 488 -4.97 41.82 7.77
N GLN A 489 -4.14 42.73 7.31
CA GLN A 489 -3.70 43.88 8.11
C GLN A 489 -4.76 45.00 7.96
N ALA A 490 -5.56 45.18 8.98
CA ALA A 490 -6.32 46.41 9.13
C ALA A 490 -5.39 47.45 9.76
N THR A 491 -4.93 48.41 8.99
CA THR A 491 -4.31 49.65 9.48
C THR A 491 -5.42 50.70 9.58
N LEU A 492 -5.78 51.08 10.79
CA LEU A 492 -6.62 52.26 11.06
C LEU A 492 -5.73 53.48 11.18
#